data_acd09d9ef2983068ad3aac3a54174849
#
_entry.id   acd09d9ef2983068ad3aac3a54174849
#
_cell.length_a   1.000
_cell.length_b   1.000
_cell.length_c   1.000
_cell.angle_alpha   90.00
_cell.angle_beta   90.00
_cell.angle_gamma   90.00
#
_symmetry.space_group_name_H-M   'P 1'
#
loop_
_entity.id
_entity.type
_entity.pdbx_description
1 polymer ?
#
loop_
_entity_poly.entity_id
_entity_poly.type
_entity_poly.pdbx_seq_one_letter_code
_entity_poly.pdbx_strand_id
1 'polypeptide(L)'
;MNEAPSFMDLALKAADAAGKSGEVPIGCVIVRDGEVIAAAANRTIADRDPTGHAELLAIRHAAEKLGTERLTDCDLYVTLEPCTMCAGAISLARIRRLYYGAADPKGGAIESGVRFFASPTCHHVPEVYSAVGEREAAKLLTEFFRTRR
;
A
#
# COMPACT_ATOMS: atom_id res chain seq x y z
N MET A 1 22.94 19.20 -0.97
CA MET A 1 22.17 18.64 -2.07
C MET A 1 20.77 18.30 -1.61
N ASN A 2 19.77 18.87 -2.23
CA ASN A 2 18.40 18.60 -1.87
C ASN A 2 17.90 17.39 -2.62
N GLU A 3 17.55 16.39 -1.87
CA GLU A 3 16.93 15.20 -2.46
C GLU A 3 15.43 15.30 -2.29
N ALA A 4 14.70 15.08 -3.36
CA ALA A 4 13.25 14.98 -3.27
C ALA A 4 12.91 13.78 -2.38
N PRO A 5 11.84 13.87 -1.57
CA PRO A 5 11.39 12.69 -0.82
C PRO A 5 11.13 11.54 -1.76
N SER A 6 11.53 10.34 -1.34
CA SER A 6 11.20 9.14 -2.12
C SER A 6 9.70 8.92 -2.10
N PHE A 7 9.19 8.11 -3.04
CA PHE A 7 7.76 7.78 -3.05
C PHE A 7 7.36 6.99 -1.80
N MET A 8 8.25 6.15 -1.28
CA MET A 8 7.98 5.47 -0.02
C MET A 8 7.89 6.47 1.15
N ASP A 9 8.71 7.52 1.14
CA ASP A 9 8.62 8.56 2.17
C ASP A 9 7.26 9.25 2.16
N LEU A 10 6.69 9.46 0.97
CA LEU A 10 5.34 10.02 0.86
C LEU A 10 4.29 9.06 1.43
N ALA A 11 4.44 7.76 1.18
CA ALA A 11 3.56 6.76 1.75
C ALA A 11 3.68 6.72 3.27
N LEU A 12 4.90 6.83 3.79
CA LEU A 12 5.15 6.88 5.24
C LEU A 12 4.52 8.11 5.88
N LYS A 13 4.56 9.26 5.21
CA LYS A 13 3.89 10.47 5.69
C LYS A 13 2.39 10.28 5.80
N ALA A 14 1.78 9.67 4.78
CA ALA A 14 0.36 9.37 4.79
C ALA A 14 0.02 8.41 5.93
N ALA A 15 0.87 7.40 6.16
CA ALA A 15 0.71 6.45 7.26
C ALA A 15 0.76 7.15 8.62
N ASP A 16 1.73 8.04 8.81
CA ASP A 16 1.87 8.77 10.07
C ASP A 16 0.65 9.63 10.36
N ALA A 17 0.16 10.34 9.35
CA ALA A 17 -1.05 11.17 9.50
C ALA A 17 -2.27 10.32 9.87
N ALA A 18 -2.42 9.15 9.26
CA ALA A 18 -3.51 8.22 9.58
C ALA A 18 -3.41 7.75 11.03
N GLY A 19 -2.21 7.38 11.49
CA GLY A 19 -1.99 6.96 12.86
C GLY A 19 -2.38 8.05 13.87
N LYS A 20 -2.07 9.30 13.57
CA LYS A 20 -2.43 10.44 14.42
C LYS A 20 -3.94 10.66 14.47
N SER A 21 -4.67 10.25 13.46
CA SER A 21 -6.14 10.36 13.45
C SER A 21 -6.84 9.11 14.00
N GLY A 22 -6.08 8.10 14.47
CA GLY A 22 -6.65 6.89 15.09
C GLY A 22 -6.76 5.69 14.17
N GLU A 23 -6.33 5.81 12.91
CA GLU A 23 -6.30 4.69 11.97
C GLU A 23 -4.99 3.92 12.10
N VAL A 24 -5.00 2.65 11.74
CA VAL A 24 -3.75 1.89 11.64
C VAL A 24 -2.84 2.60 10.62
N PRO A 25 -1.57 2.90 10.97
CA PRO A 25 -0.72 3.75 10.14
C PRO A 25 -0.16 3.01 8.93
N ILE A 26 -0.98 2.91 7.90
CA ILE A 26 -0.60 2.35 6.61
C ILE A 26 -0.91 3.40 5.54
N GLY A 27 0.08 3.68 4.71
CA GLY A 27 -0.05 4.64 3.62
C GLY A 27 0.36 4.02 2.29
N CYS A 28 -0.19 4.55 1.22
CA CYS A 28 0.02 4.04 -0.13
C CYS A 28 0.07 5.19 -1.13
N VAL A 29 1.03 5.14 -2.06
CA VAL A 29 1.03 6.05 -3.20
C VAL A 29 1.15 5.25 -4.49
N ILE A 30 0.50 5.73 -5.54
CA ILE A 30 0.60 5.16 -6.88
C ILE A 30 1.24 6.21 -7.78
N VAL A 31 2.21 5.76 -8.56
CA VAL A 31 3.09 6.62 -9.36
C VAL A 31 3.08 6.15 -10.80
N ARG A 32 3.01 7.12 -11.73
CA ARG A 32 3.18 6.84 -13.17
C ARG A 32 4.09 7.91 -13.75
N ASP A 33 5.13 7.47 -14.48
CA ASP A 33 6.09 8.37 -15.14
C ASP A 33 6.67 9.42 -14.17
N GLY A 34 7.02 9.00 -12.96
CA GLY A 34 7.61 9.88 -11.96
C GLY A 34 6.63 10.81 -11.24
N GLU A 35 5.34 10.72 -11.54
CA GLU A 35 4.32 11.55 -10.91
C GLU A 35 3.43 10.74 -9.97
N VAL A 36 3.14 11.31 -8.80
CA VAL A 36 2.17 10.71 -7.88
C VAL A 36 0.77 10.92 -8.45
N ILE A 37 0.12 9.82 -8.81
CA ILE A 37 -1.24 9.83 -9.35
C ILE A 37 -2.27 9.79 -8.22
N ALA A 38 -1.98 9.02 -7.18
CA ALA A 38 -2.88 8.87 -6.05
C ALA A 38 -2.09 8.63 -4.77
N ALA A 39 -2.63 9.12 -3.66
CA ALA A 39 -2.10 8.86 -2.33
C ALA A 39 -3.27 8.60 -1.40
N ALA A 40 -3.14 7.62 -0.53
CA ALA A 40 -4.20 7.28 0.41
C ALA A 40 -3.60 6.64 1.65
N ALA A 41 -4.40 6.56 2.70
CA ALA A 41 -4.05 5.88 3.93
C ALA A 41 -5.28 5.10 4.41
N ASN A 42 -5.09 4.21 5.38
CA ASN A 42 -6.20 3.47 5.96
C ASN A 42 -7.29 4.41 6.47
N ARG A 43 -8.53 4.08 6.17
CA ARG A 43 -9.72 4.83 6.60
C ARG A 43 -10.86 3.91 7.03
N THR A 44 -10.55 2.73 7.53
CA THR A 44 -11.58 1.76 7.92
C THR A 44 -12.53 2.32 8.99
N ILE A 45 -11.98 3.09 9.94
CA ILE A 45 -12.76 3.69 11.01
C ILE A 45 -13.49 4.94 10.50
N ALA A 46 -12.76 5.85 9.85
CA ALA A 46 -13.30 7.12 9.39
C ALA A 46 -14.47 6.92 8.42
N ASP A 47 -14.34 5.97 7.50
CA ASP A 47 -15.33 5.71 6.46
C ASP A 47 -16.31 4.59 6.85
N ARG A 48 -16.15 3.97 8.02
CA ARG A 48 -16.93 2.80 8.44
C ARG A 48 -16.95 1.74 7.35
N ASP A 49 -15.77 1.45 6.81
CA ASP A 49 -15.60 0.55 5.69
C ASP A 49 -14.48 -0.45 6.00
N PRO A 50 -14.83 -1.71 6.27
CA PRO A 50 -13.80 -2.71 6.59
C PRO A 50 -12.83 -2.98 5.44
N THR A 51 -13.17 -2.56 4.22
CA THR A 51 -12.29 -2.69 3.05
C THR A 51 -11.50 -1.41 2.76
N GLY A 52 -11.62 -0.39 3.59
CA GLY A 52 -10.97 0.91 3.40
C GLY A 52 -9.48 0.90 3.68
N HIS A 53 -8.76 -0.01 3.06
CA HIS A 53 -7.30 -0.11 3.16
C HIS A 53 -6.64 0.89 2.22
N ALA A 54 -5.45 1.36 2.61
CA ALA A 54 -4.71 2.36 1.85
C ALA A 54 -4.55 1.97 0.37
N GLU A 55 -4.20 0.72 0.10
CA GLU A 55 -3.97 0.25 -1.26
C GLU A 55 -5.23 0.30 -2.11
N LEU A 56 -6.34 -0.18 -1.55
CA LEU A 56 -7.61 -0.21 -2.26
C LEU A 56 -8.09 1.18 -2.60
N LEU A 57 -7.98 2.11 -1.64
CA LEU A 57 -8.36 3.50 -1.83
C LEU A 57 -7.48 4.18 -2.88
N ALA A 58 -6.17 3.94 -2.83
CA ALA A 58 -5.24 4.50 -3.81
C ALA A 58 -5.54 3.99 -5.22
N ILE A 59 -5.83 2.69 -5.36
CA ILE A 59 -6.18 2.10 -6.65
C ILE A 59 -7.44 2.74 -7.22
N ARG A 60 -8.48 2.92 -6.39
CA ARG A 60 -9.72 3.58 -6.81
C ARG A 60 -9.48 5.01 -7.27
N HIS A 61 -8.71 5.78 -6.51
CA HIS A 61 -8.40 7.15 -6.86
C HIS A 61 -7.61 7.24 -8.17
N ALA A 62 -6.62 6.36 -8.34
CA ALA A 62 -5.80 6.34 -9.55
C ALA A 62 -6.64 5.96 -10.77
N ALA A 63 -7.49 4.96 -10.65
CA ALA A 63 -8.36 4.52 -11.75
C ALA A 63 -9.32 5.63 -12.17
N GLU A 64 -9.90 6.34 -11.21
CA GLU A 64 -10.77 7.46 -11.47
C GLU A 64 -10.02 8.58 -12.18
N LYS A 65 -8.85 8.94 -11.66
CA LYS A 65 -8.04 10.02 -12.22
C LYS A 65 -7.57 9.73 -13.65
N LEU A 66 -7.18 8.49 -13.92
CA LEU A 66 -6.68 8.08 -15.24
C LEU A 66 -7.79 7.65 -16.19
N GLY A 67 -9.00 7.48 -15.69
CA GLY A 67 -10.15 7.10 -16.51
C GLY A 67 -10.07 5.66 -17.03
N THR A 68 -9.39 4.76 -16.30
CA THR A 68 -9.25 3.36 -16.70
C THR A 68 -9.09 2.47 -15.47
N GLU A 69 -9.61 1.25 -15.56
CA GLU A 69 -9.45 0.25 -14.52
C GLU A 69 -8.08 -0.46 -14.60
N ARG A 70 -7.35 -0.27 -15.68
CA ARG A 70 -6.03 -0.90 -15.88
C ARG A 70 -4.92 0.11 -15.65
N LEU A 71 -4.15 -0.12 -14.61
CA LEU A 71 -3.07 0.77 -14.19
C LEU A 71 -1.72 0.18 -14.61
N THR A 72 -1.62 -0.23 -15.88
CA THR A 72 -0.51 -1.02 -16.42
C THR A 72 0.87 -0.36 -16.31
N ASP A 73 0.91 0.97 -16.34
CA ASP A 73 2.17 1.72 -16.27
C ASP A 73 2.42 2.30 -14.89
N CYS A 74 1.66 1.86 -13.88
CA CYS A 74 1.73 2.42 -12.54
C CYS A 74 2.49 1.52 -11.60
N ASP A 75 3.25 2.16 -10.70
CA ASP A 75 3.94 1.51 -9.60
C ASP A 75 3.24 1.87 -8.30
N LEU A 76 3.16 0.93 -7.37
CA LEU A 76 2.48 1.12 -6.10
C LEU A 76 3.47 0.96 -4.95
N TYR A 77 3.48 1.95 -4.06
CA TYR A 77 4.29 1.95 -2.84
C TYR A 77 3.36 1.90 -1.64
N VAL A 78 3.54 0.94 -0.76
CA VAL A 78 2.74 0.79 0.45
C VAL A 78 3.64 0.46 1.64
N THR A 79 3.31 0.99 2.80
CA THR A 79 4.19 0.87 3.97
C THR A 79 4.16 -0.49 4.63
N LEU A 80 3.12 -1.28 4.41
CA LEU A 80 2.98 -2.63 4.96
C LEU A 80 2.65 -3.62 3.86
N GLU A 81 3.15 -4.85 3.99
CA GLU A 81 2.85 -5.94 3.05
C GLU A 81 1.33 -6.06 2.85
N PRO A 82 0.85 -6.02 1.59
CA PRO A 82 -0.59 -6.11 1.32
C PRO A 82 -1.24 -7.41 1.80
N CYS A 83 -2.47 -7.30 2.30
CA CYS A 83 -3.30 -8.44 2.64
C CYS A 83 -3.85 -9.13 1.38
N THR A 84 -4.58 -10.23 1.58
CA THR A 84 -5.14 -11.01 0.47
C THR A 84 -6.06 -10.17 -0.42
N MET A 85 -6.93 -9.37 0.18
CA MET A 85 -7.85 -8.50 -0.56
C MET A 85 -7.09 -7.51 -1.44
N CYS A 86 -6.10 -6.82 -0.86
CA CYS A 86 -5.33 -5.81 -1.58
C CYS A 86 -4.39 -6.43 -2.61
N ALA A 87 -3.82 -7.59 -2.34
CA ALA A 87 -3.03 -8.33 -3.33
C ALA A 87 -3.88 -8.66 -4.56
N GLY A 88 -5.13 -9.09 -4.34
CA GLY A 88 -6.09 -9.32 -5.42
C GLY A 88 -6.38 -8.05 -6.21
N ALA A 89 -6.60 -6.95 -5.52
CA ALA A 89 -6.87 -5.66 -6.16
C ALA A 89 -5.68 -5.19 -7.01
N ILE A 90 -4.46 -5.35 -6.49
CA ILE A 90 -3.23 -5.00 -7.20
C ILE A 90 -3.11 -5.81 -8.51
N SER A 91 -3.40 -7.10 -8.43
CA SER A 91 -3.40 -7.97 -9.62
C SER A 91 -4.48 -7.54 -10.62
N LEU A 92 -5.71 -7.31 -10.17
CA LEU A 92 -6.81 -6.89 -11.04
C LEU A 92 -6.51 -5.55 -11.71
N ALA A 93 -5.86 -4.63 -11.00
CA ALA A 93 -5.48 -3.33 -11.55
C ALA A 93 -4.29 -3.41 -12.52
N ARG A 94 -3.59 -4.52 -12.58
CA ARG A 94 -2.42 -4.71 -13.45
C ARG A 94 -1.25 -3.80 -13.07
N ILE A 95 -1.06 -3.55 -11.78
CA ILE A 95 0.08 -2.76 -11.29
C ILE A 95 1.39 -3.36 -11.80
N ARG A 96 2.29 -2.51 -12.29
CA ARG A 96 3.57 -2.95 -12.85
C ARG A 96 4.56 -3.39 -11.77
N ARG A 97 4.77 -2.54 -10.76
CA ARG A 97 5.72 -2.82 -9.67
C ARG A 97 5.09 -2.53 -8.33
N LEU A 98 5.29 -3.44 -7.39
CA LEU A 98 4.84 -3.29 -6.01
C LEU A 98 6.07 -3.15 -5.11
N TYR A 99 6.12 -2.03 -4.39
CA TYR A 99 7.13 -1.79 -3.36
C TYR A 99 6.43 -1.78 -2.02
N TYR A 100 6.89 -2.59 -1.06
CA TYR A 100 6.32 -2.51 0.29
C TYR A 100 7.41 -2.43 1.36
N GLY A 101 7.03 -1.84 2.52
CA GLY A 101 7.95 -1.60 3.62
C GLY A 101 8.07 -2.82 4.52
N ALA A 102 7.28 -2.87 5.58
CA ALA A 102 7.37 -3.92 6.57
C ALA A 102 6.62 -5.18 6.12
N ALA A 103 7.18 -6.34 6.46
CA ALA A 103 6.47 -7.62 6.28
C ALA A 103 5.36 -7.74 7.31
N ASP A 104 4.29 -8.44 6.95
CA ASP A 104 3.17 -8.72 7.84
C ASP A 104 2.94 -10.22 7.90
N PRO A 105 3.62 -10.93 8.83
CA PRO A 105 3.46 -12.39 8.91
C PRO A 105 2.06 -12.86 9.26
N LYS A 106 1.24 -12.00 9.86
CA LYS A 106 -0.11 -12.36 10.30
C LYS A 106 -1.17 -12.12 9.23
N GLY A 107 -1.07 -11.01 8.51
CA GLY A 107 -2.11 -10.62 7.56
C GLY A 107 -1.64 -10.45 6.14
N GLY A 108 -0.34 -10.49 5.90
CA GLY A 108 0.21 -10.30 4.56
C GLY A 108 -0.04 -11.47 3.64
N ALA A 109 -0.04 -11.19 2.34
CA ALA A 109 -0.34 -12.21 1.33
C ALA A 109 0.60 -12.13 0.12
N ILE A 110 1.76 -11.50 0.24
CA ILE A 110 2.74 -11.38 -0.85
C ILE A 110 3.84 -12.43 -0.66
N GLU A 111 4.67 -12.28 0.37
CA GLU A 111 5.71 -13.23 0.73
C GLU A 111 5.31 -14.04 1.96
N SER A 112 4.22 -13.64 2.62
CA SER A 112 3.63 -14.29 3.78
C SER A 112 2.30 -14.91 3.41
N GLY A 113 1.73 -15.68 4.32
CA GLY A 113 0.37 -16.19 4.19
C GLY A 113 0.12 -16.99 2.92
N VAL A 114 -0.93 -16.61 2.21
CA VAL A 114 -1.37 -17.35 1.02
C VAL A 114 -0.50 -17.11 -0.21
N ARG A 115 0.39 -16.13 -0.17
CA ARG A 115 1.24 -15.79 -1.33
C ARG A 115 0.43 -15.70 -2.60
N PHE A 116 -0.48 -14.75 -2.63
CA PHE A 116 -1.49 -14.66 -3.68
C PHE A 116 -0.92 -14.67 -5.09
N PHE A 117 0.26 -14.04 -5.30
CA PHE A 117 0.85 -13.97 -6.63
C PHE A 117 1.38 -15.31 -7.14
N ALA A 118 1.50 -16.31 -6.27
CA ALA A 118 1.82 -17.69 -6.65
C ALA A 118 0.57 -18.54 -6.88
N SER A 119 -0.62 -17.98 -6.67
CA SER A 119 -1.89 -18.69 -6.84
C SER A 119 -2.22 -18.90 -8.31
N PRO A 120 -2.78 -20.07 -8.69
CA PRO A 120 -3.19 -20.32 -10.07
C PRO A 120 -4.30 -19.40 -10.56
N THR A 121 -5.02 -18.74 -9.65
CA THR A 121 -6.09 -17.80 -10.03
C THR A 121 -5.61 -16.35 -10.10
N CYS A 122 -4.33 -16.09 -9.84
CA CYS A 122 -3.75 -14.77 -10.02
C CYS A 122 -3.34 -14.59 -11.49
N HIS A 123 -4.00 -13.67 -12.20
CA HIS A 123 -3.80 -13.50 -13.63
C HIS A 123 -2.72 -12.49 -13.99
N HIS A 124 -2.29 -11.67 -13.04
CA HIS A 124 -1.22 -10.71 -13.25
C HIS A 124 -0.35 -10.63 -12.01
N VAL A 125 0.97 -10.77 -12.19
CA VAL A 125 1.93 -10.70 -11.09
C VAL A 125 2.82 -9.48 -11.31
N PRO A 126 2.81 -8.49 -10.40
CA PRO A 126 3.74 -7.37 -10.50
C PRO A 126 5.16 -7.80 -10.15
N GLU A 127 6.15 -7.00 -10.54
CA GLU A 127 7.48 -7.12 -9.94
C GLU A 127 7.34 -6.68 -8.47
N VAL A 128 7.98 -7.39 -7.56
CA VAL A 128 7.85 -7.14 -6.12
C VAL A 128 9.19 -6.75 -5.51
N TYR A 129 9.19 -5.66 -4.75
CA TYR A 129 10.36 -5.19 -4.01
C TYR A 129 9.96 -4.97 -2.56
N SER A 130 10.54 -5.76 -1.65
CA SER A 130 10.21 -5.73 -0.23
C SER A 130 11.23 -4.88 0.57
N ALA A 131 10.90 -4.63 1.82
CA ALA A 131 11.78 -3.97 2.79
C ALA A 131 12.19 -2.55 2.39
N VAL A 132 11.38 -1.86 1.61
CA VAL A 132 11.63 -0.47 1.21
C VAL A 132 11.06 0.45 2.30
N GLY A 133 11.93 1.07 3.09
CA GLY A 133 11.51 1.86 4.25
C GLY A 133 10.99 0.99 5.39
N GLU A 134 11.46 -0.26 5.49
CA GLU A 134 10.97 -1.25 6.45
C GLU A 134 11.04 -0.77 7.89
N ARG A 135 12.16 -0.14 8.26
CA ARG A 135 12.40 0.26 9.65
C ARG A 135 11.40 1.31 10.11
N GLU A 136 11.20 2.33 9.31
CA GLU A 136 10.27 3.42 9.60
C GLU A 136 8.82 2.91 9.62
N ALA A 137 8.47 2.05 8.67
CA ALA A 137 7.14 1.46 8.59
C ALA A 137 6.83 0.61 9.82
N ALA A 138 7.76 -0.25 10.21
CA ALA A 138 7.61 -1.09 11.39
C ALA A 138 7.49 -0.26 12.66
N LYS A 139 8.26 0.81 12.76
CA LYS A 139 8.23 1.71 13.92
C LYS A 139 6.87 2.36 14.09
N LEU A 140 6.28 2.86 13.02
CA LEU A 140 4.95 3.47 13.06
C LEU A 140 3.91 2.50 13.60
N LEU A 141 3.92 1.26 13.13
CA LEU A 141 2.99 0.23 13.56
C LEU A 141 3.21 -0.14 15.02
N THR A 142 4.45 -0.37 15.41
CA THR A 142 4.80 -0.73 16.79
C THR A 142 4.34 0.35 17.78
N GLU A 143 4.62 1.61 17.48
CA GLU A 143 4.23 2.73 18.34
C GLU A 143 2.71 2.88 18.41
N PHE A 144 2.01 2.71 17.30
CA PHE A 144 0.55 2.80 17.26
C PHE A 144 -0.08 1.75 18.17
N PHE A 145 0.31 0.48 18.02
CA PHE A 145 -0.27 -0.60 18.83
C PHE A 145 0.14 -0.56 20.28
N ARG A 146 1.32 -0.02 20.58
CA ARG A 146 1.75 0.17 21.97
C ARG A 146 0.80 1.09 22.74
N THR A 147 0.32 2.14 22.10
CA THR A 147 -0.52 3.15 22.76
C THR A 147 -2.01 2.81 22.78
N ARG A 148 -2.40 1.72 22.11
CA ARG A 148 -3.83 1.39 21.96
C ARG A 148 -4.25 0.10 22.67
N ARG A 149 -3.47 -0.33 23.60
CA ARG A 149 -3.82 -1.48 24.43
C ARG A 149 -4.74 -1.09 25.57
#